data_dfa933755bd6abec059d8191a4a4aa4c
#
_entry.id   dfa933755bd6abec059d8191a4a4aa4c
#
_cell.length_a   1.000
_cell.length_b   1.000
_cell.length_c   1.000
_cell.angle_alpha   90.00
_cell.angle_beta   90.00
_cell.angle_gamma   90.00
#
_symmetry.space_group_name_H-M   'P 1'
#
loop_
_entity.id
_entity.type
_entity.pdbx_description
1 polymer ?
#
loop_
_entity_poly.entity_id
_entity_poly.type
_entity_poly.pdbx_seq_one_letter_code
_entity_poly.pdbx_strand_id
1 'polypeptide(L)'
;MSLAVGAAGFLSALVTMFVNTSEQVSIKWVLFVLWLFLTVVIILLKLLFDLSAEKKVSPSYEIPIRYLPNDQILLIRRNEHFGNQIVVGCYSNVDDVERLLSLGAVHHVQDQFIQIKLLPATSPDEAGVGSGTDLKTILVRPVVPLSALQAQSMRNS
;
A
#
# COMPACT_ATOMS: atom_id res chain seq x y z
N MET A 1 -6.09 -24.07 0.63
CA MET A 1 -6.56 -25.34 0.04
C MET A 1 -7.88 -25.89 0.62
N SER A 2 -8.29 -25.55 1.85
CA SER A 2 -9.50 -26.10 2.51
C SER A 2 -10.83 -25.61 1.91
N LEU A 3 -10.90 -24.39 1.37
CA LEU A 3 -12.13 -23.79 0.85
C LEU A 3 -12.59 -24.45 -0.46
N ALA A 4 -11.67 -24.87 -1.32
CA ALA A 4 -11.98 -25.54 -2.58
C ALA A 4 -12.53 -26.97 -2.34
N VAL A 5 -11.99 -27.67 -1.35
CA VAL A 5 -12.45 -29.02 -0.97
C VAL A 5 -13.85 -28.95 -0.33
N GLY A 6 -14.11 -27.93 0.50
CA GLY A 6 -15.43 -27.69 1.07
C GLY A 6 -16.48 -27.36 0.00
N ALA A 7 -16.15 -26.52 -0.96
CA ALA A 7 -17.04 -26.17 -2.07
C ALA A 7 -17.35 -27.39 -2.98
N ALA A 8 -16.35 -28.22 -3.26
CA ALA A 8 -16.54 -29.44 -4.05
C ALA A 8 -17.44 -30.45 -3.30
N GLY A 9 -17.26 -30.62 -2.00
CA GLY A 9 -18.11 -31.48 -1.17
C GLY A 9 -19.56 -31.01 -1.10
N PHE A 10 -19.77 -29.71 -0.95
CA PHE A 10 -21.09 -29.11 -0.96
C PHE A 10 -21.81 -29.24 -2.29
N LEU A 11 -21.09 -29.02 -3.40
CA LEU A 11 -21.62 -29.24 -4.76
C LEU A 11 -22.00 -30.69 -5.00
N SER A 12 -21.18 -31.65 -4.56
CA SER A 12 -21.48 -33.08 -4.65
C SER A 12 -22.74 -33.46 -3.86
N ALA A 13 -22.91 -32.92 -2.64
CA ALA A 13 -24.07 -33.16 -1.81
C ALA A 13 -25.36 -32.57 -2.43
N LEU A 14 -25.27 -31.36 -3.04
CA LEU A 14 -26.37 -30.76 -3.78
C LEU A 14 -26.78 -31.64 -4.99
N VAL A 15 -25.82 -32.11 -5.78
CA VAL A 15 -26.10 -32.96 -6.93
C VAL A 15 -26.79 -34.25 -6.50
N THR A 16 -26.34 -34.90 -5.44
CA THR A 16 -26.98 -36.13 -4.92
C THR A 16 -28.36 -35.90 -4.34
N MET A 17 -28.62 -34.73 -3.78
CA MET A 17 -29.95 -34.39 -3.22
C MET A 17 -30.99 -34.13 -4.31
N PHE A 18 -30.57 -33.62 -5.47
CA PHE A 18 -31.47 -33.33 -6.60
C PHE A 18 -31.58 -34.45 -7.63
N VAL A 19 -30.70 -35.45 -7.60
CA VAL A 19 -30.81 -36.67 -8.44
C VAL A 19 -31.67 -37.72 -7.72
N ASN A 20 -32.91 -37.36 -7.40
CA ASN A 20 -33.91 -38.38 -7.07
C ASN A 20 -34.58 -38.83 -8.38
N THR A 21 -34.23 -40.04 -8.79
CA THR A 21 -34.43 -40.61 -10.15
C THR A 21 -35.89 -40.97 -10.51
N SER A 22 -36.87 -40.56 -9.73
CA SER A 22 -38.27 -40.94 -9.95
C SER A 22 -39.16 -39.86 -10.57
N GLU A 23 -38.71 -38.61 -10.68
CA GLU A 23 -39.47 -37.57 -11.35
C GLU A 23 -38.68 -37.04 -12.55
N GLN A 24 -39.35 -36.94 -13.71
CA GLN A 24 -38.80 -36.35 -14.94
C GLN A 24 -38.53 -34.87 -14.72
N VAL A 25 -37.40 -34.54 -14.12
CA VAL A 25 -36.92 -33.16 -14.05
C VAL A 25 -36.70 -32.67 -15.47
N SER A 26 -37.53 -31.72 -15.90
CA SER A 26 -37.41 -31.16 -17.23
C SER A 26 -35.98 -30.60 -17.41
N ILE A 27 -35.28 -31.07 -18.44
CA ILE A 27 -33.91 -30.65 -18.79
C ILE A 27 -33.78 -29.13 -18.85
N LYS A 28 -34.88 -28.43 -19.11
CA LYS A 28 -34.95 -26.97 -19.14
C LYS A 28 -34.63 -26.35 -17.76
N TRP A 29 -35.07 -26.96 -16.67
CA TRP A 29 -34.78 -26.50 -15.30
C TRP A 29 -33.31 -26.72 -14.91
N VAL A 30 -32.75 -27.85 -15.34
CA VAL A 30 -31.31 -28.13 -15.09
C VAL A 30 -30.46 -27.11 -15.86
N LEU A 31 -30.78 -26.81 -17.10
CA LEU A 31 -30.06 -25.81 -17.87
C LEU A 31 -30.23 -24.39 -17.28
N PHE A 32 -31.41 -24.06 -16.79
CA PHE A 32 -31.64 -22.77 -16.14
C PHE A 32 -30.79 -22.61 -14.87
N VAL A 33 -30.76 -23.61 -14.00
CA VAL A 33 -29.94 -23.60 -12.78
C VAL A 33 -28.43 -23.53 -13.10
N LEU A 34 -28.00 -24.28 -14.11
CA LEU A 34 -26.62 -24.25 -14.59
C LEU A 34 -26.24 -22.85 -15.10
N TRP A 35 -27.12 -22.23 -15.89
CA TRP A 35 -26.91 -20.88 -16.40
C TRP A 35 -26.84 -19.85 -15.27
N LEU A 36 -27.75 -19.94 -14.29
CA LEU A 36 -27.76 -19.07 -13.11
C LEU A 36 -26.44 -19.20 -12.32
N PHE A 37 -25.99 -20.44 -12.08
CA PHE A 37 -24.74 -20.72 -11.39
C PHE A 37 -23.53 -20.14 -12.12
N LEU A 38 -23.47 -20.31 -13.43
CA LEU A 38 -22.40 -19.77 -14.26
C LEU A 38 -22.36 -18.23 -14.17
N THR A 39 -23.53 -17.59 -14.20
CA THR A 39 -23.64 -16.13 -14.08
C THR A 39 -23.10 -15.65 -12.73
N VAL A 40 -23.46 -16.32 -11.64
CA VAL A 40 -22.94 -15.99 -10.28
C VAL A 40 -21.43 -16.15 -10.20
N VAL A 41 -20.88 -17.22 -10.78
CA VAL A 41 -19.43 -17.46 -10.82
C VAL A 41 -18.71 -16.33 -11.59
N ILE A 42 -19.25 -15.91 -12.73
CA ILE A 42 -18.66 -14.82 -13.52
C ILE A 42 -18.67 -13.50 -12.72
N ILE A 43 -19.75 -13.18 -12.03
CA ILE A 43 -19.85 -11.98 -11.21
C ILE A 43 -18.85 -12.03 -10.06
N LEU A 44 -18.71 -13.16 -9.38
CA LEU A 44 -17.74 -13.33 -8.29
C LEU A 44 -16.30 -13.21 -8.76
N LEU A 45 -15.97 -13.80 -9.92
CA LEU A 45 -14.65 -13.66 -10.53
C LEU A 45 -14.37 -12.21 -10.90
N LYS A 46 -15.32 -11.51 -11.49
CA LYS A 46 -15.16 -10.08 -11.81
C LYS A 46 -14.90 -9.27 -10.53
N LEU A 47 -15.67 -9.49 -9.48
CA LEU A 47 -15.48 -8.80 -8.20
C LEU A 47 -14.10 -9.08 -7.59
N LEU A 48 -13.62 -10.33 -7.67
CA LEU A 48 -12.28 -10.70 -7.22
C LEU A 48 -11.18 -10.00 -8.04
N PHE A 49 -11.35 -9.90 -9.37
CA PHE A 49 -10.41 -9.18 -10.21
C PHE A 49 -10.41 -7.68 -9.93
N ASP A 50 -11.58 -7.08 -9.74
CA ASP A 50 -11.70 -5.64 -9.41
C ASP A 50 -11.04 -5.33 -8.05
N LEU A 51 -11.29 -6.14 -7.01
CA LEU A 51 -10.65 -6.02 -5.70
C LEU A 51 -9.12 -6.24 -5.76
N SER A 52 -8.65 -7.15 -6.61
CA SER A 52 -7.21 -7.38 -6.80
C SER A 52 -6.54 -6.25 -7.57
N ALA A 53 -7.24 -5.64 -8.53
CA ALA A 53 -6.74 -4.51 -9.29
C ALA A 53 -6.67 -3.22 -8.45
N GLU A 54 -7.58 -3.06 -7.49
CA GLU A 54 -7.60 -1.92 -6.56
C GLU A 54 -6.45 -1.96 -5.55
N LYS A 55 -5.90 -3.13 -5.30
CA LYS A 55 -4.68 -3.31 -4.51
C LYS A 55 -3.43 -2.96 -5.33
N LYS A 56 -3.43 -1.75 -5.92
CA LYS A 56 -2.20 -1.13 -6.41
C LYS A 56 -1.27 -1.05 -5.20
N VAL A 57 -0.23 -1.87 -5.22
CA VAL A 57 0.84 -1.78 -4.22
C VAL A 57 1.35 -0.34 -4.28
N SER A 58 0.95 0.47 -3.31
CA SER A 58 1.47 1.83 -3.18
C SER A 58 3.00 1.73 -3.11
N PRO A 59 3.72 2.53 -3.89
CA PRO A 59 5.17 2.48 -3.85
C PRO A 59 5.63 2.73 -2.41
N SER A 60 6.69 2.03 -1.98
CA SER A 60 7.25 2.18 -0.63
C SER A 60 7.98 3.51 -0.43
N TYR A 61 7.84 4.44 -1.37
CA TYR A 61 8.41 5.79 -1.31
C TYR A 61 7.44 6.81 -1.90
N GLU A 62 7.58 8.06 -1.51
CA GLU A 62 6.85 9.18 -2.07
C GLU A 62 7.78 10.31 -2.46
N ILE A 63 7.43 11.02 -3.54
CA ILE A 63 8.14 12.22 -3.97
C ILE A 63 7.45 13.43 -3.33
N PRO A 64 8.22 14.34 -2.71
CA PRO A 64 7.65 15.53 -2.12
C PRO A 64 6.96 16.40 -3.16
N ILE A 65 5.81 16.95 -2.79
CA ILE A 65 5.06 17.88 -3.62
C ILE A 65 5.52 19.31 -3.35
N ARG A 66 5.78 19.61 -2.08
CA ARG A 66 6.11 20.96 -1.64
C ARG A 66 7.00 20.93 -0.39
N TYR A 67 7.88 21.90 -0.30
CA TYR A 67 8.69 22.18 0.89
C TYR A 67 8.32 23.56 1.43
N LEU A 68 8.12 23.66 2.74
CA LEU A 68 7.90 24.91 3.49
C LEU A 68 9.13 25.19 4.33
N PRO A 69 10.02 26.08 3.90
CA PRO A 69 11.30 26.29 4.55
C PRO A 69 11.17 26.92 5.95
N ASN A 70 10.15 27.77 6.16
CA ASN A 70 9.95 28.45 7.46
C ASN A 70 9.66 27.48 8.60
N ASP A 71 8.89 26.42 8.30
CA ASP A 71 8.46 25.43 9.28
C ASP A 71 9.26 24.14 9.19
N GLN A 72 10.16 24.02 8.20
CA GLN A 72 10.89 22.80 7.87
C GLN A 72 9.95 21.60 7.61
N ILE A 73 8.83 21.88 6.97
CA ILE A 73 7.80 20.87 6.66
C ILE A 73 7.89 20.46 5.20
N LEU A 74 7.95 19.15 4.99
CA LEU A 74 7.86 18.51 3.68
C LEU A 74 6.46 17.91 3.50
N LEU A 75 5.80 18.23 2.38
CA LEU A 75 4.49 17.70 2.04
C LEU A 75 4.64 16.57 1.02
N ILE A 76 4.07 15.41 1.34
CA ILE A 76 3.96 14.26 0.43
C ILE A 76 2.50 13.90 0.20
N ARG A 77 2.21 13.09 -0.83
CA ARG A 77 0.88 12.50 -1.01
C ARG A 77 0.59 11.50 0.11
N ARG A 78 -0.70 11.33 0.39
CA ARG A 78 -1.11 10.27 1.31
C ARG A 78 -0.75 8.91 0.75
N ASN A 79 -0.07 8.13 1.57
CA ASN A 79 0.31 6.76 1.29
C ASN A 79 0.16 5.95 2.59
N GLU A 80 -0.35 4.73 2.50
CA GLU A 80 -0.66 3.86 3.64
C GLU A 80 0.58 3.47 4.45
N HIS A 81 1.76 3.55 3.85
CA HIS A 81 3.03 3.23 4.52
C HIS A 81 3.49 4.30 5.51
N PHE A 82 2.87 5.49 5.49
CA PHE A 82 3.24 6.62 6.34
C PHE A 82 2.19 6.85 7.43
N GLY A 83 2.38 6.20 8.57
CA GLY A 83 1.54 6.43 9.75
C GLY A 83 1.95 7.68 10.54
N ASN A 84 1.10 8.09 11.50
CA ASN A 84 1.45 9.19 12.43
C ASN A 84 2.67 8.83 13.26
N GLN A 85 3.52 9.83 13.54
CA GLN A 85 4.67 9.74 14.45
C GLN A 85 5.79 8.76 14.03
N ILE A 86 5.74 8.23 12.81
CA ILE A 86 6.86 7.42 12.32
C ILE A 86 8.02 8.32 11.87
N VAL A 87 9.23 7.81 12.04
CA VAL A 87 10.44 8.45 11.51
C VAL A 87 10.61 7.99 10.07
N VAL A 88 10.91 8.93 9.18
CA VAL A 88 11.09 8.71 7.75
C VAL A 88 12.46 9.21 7.31
N GLY A 89 13.03 8.58 6.31
CA GLY A 89 14.26 9.03 5.65
C GLY A 89 13.94 9.80 4.37
N CYS A 90 14.56 10.97 4.24
CA CYS A 90 14.57 11.73 3.00
C CYS A 90 15.89 11.43 2.26
N TYR A 91 15.80 10.88 1.07
CA TYR A 91 16.95 10.48 0.26
C TYR A 91 17.03 11.35 -0.99
N SER A 92 18.23 11.70 -1.40
CA SER A 92 18.48 12.24 -2.73
C SER A 92 18.82 11.10 -3.68
N ASN A 93 18.16 11.07 -4.82
CA ASN A 93 18.50 10.17 -5.90
C ASN A 93 19.25 10.94 -6.98
N VAL A 94 20.55 10.78 -7.03
CA VAL A 94 21.44 11.38 -8.03
C VAL A 94 22.25 10.26 -8.65
N ASP A 95 22.23 10.14 -9.97
CA ASP A 95 22.93 9.11 -10.75
C ASP A 95 22.57 7.67 -10.28
N ASP A 96 21.28 7.42 -10.02
CA ASP A 96 20.76 6.15 -9.50
C ASP A 96 21.32 5.73 -8.12
N VAL A 97 22.00 6.65 -7.42
CA VAL A 97 22.50 6.41 -6.07
C VAL A 97 21.65 7.18 -5.06
N GLU A 98 21.04 6.45 -4.15
CA GLU A 98 20.29 7.04 -3.04
C GLU A 98 21.22 7.41 -1.89
N ARG A 99 21.22 8.68 -1.53
CA ARG A 99 21.96 9.19 -0.36
C ARG A 99 20.97 9.77 0.65
N LEU A 100 21.14 9.44 1.92
CA LEU A 100 20.33 10.01 2.98
C LEU A 100 20.67 11.51 3.11
N LEU A 101 19.67 12.37 2.89
CA LEU A 101 19.79 13.83 3.06
C LEU A 101 19.43 14.29 4.46
N SER A 102 18.35 13.78 4.98
CA SER A 102 17.84 14.17 6.31
C SER A 102 16.84 13.14 6.82
N LEU A 103 16.65 13.17 8.11
CA LEU A 103 15.56 12.46 8.77
C LEU A 103 14.37 13.39 8.96
N GLY A 104 13.19 12.83 8.99
CA GLY A 104 11.97 13.54 9.31
C GLY A 104 11.05 12.70 10.18
N ALA A 105 10.07 13.33 10.79
CA ALA A 105 9.01 12.66 11.51
C ALA A 105 7.66 13.05 10.90
N VAL A 106 6.78 12.09 10.71
CA VAL A 106 5.42 12.37 10.29
C VAL A 106 4.72 13.12 11.41
N HIS A 107 4.43 14.40 11.15
CA HIS A 107 3.81 15.29 12.10
C HIS A 107 2.28 15.24 12.04
N HIS A 108 1.73 15.22 10.83
CA HIS A 108 0.28 15.21 10.65
C HIS A 108 -0.12 14.48 9.37
N VAL A 109 -1.12 13.61 9.47
CA VAL A 109 -1.70 12.88 8.33
C VAL A 109 -3.07 13.47 8.03
N GLN A 110 -3.23 14.05 6.84
CA GLN A 110 -4.47 14.58 6.31
C GLN A 110 -5.07 13.63 5.28
N ASP A 111 -6.27 13.91 4.81
CA ASP A 111 -6.95 13.05 3.83
C ASP A 111 -6.21 12.93 2.49
N GLN A 112 -5.54 13.96 2.04
CA GLN A 112 -4.83 13.99 0.76
C GLN A 112 -3.31 14.09 0.90
N PHE A 113 -2.82 14.62 2.01
CA PHE A 113 -1.40 14.96 2.21
C PHE A 113 -0.91 14.50 3.57
N ILE A 114 0.39 14.31 3.66
CA ILE A 114 1.11 14.00 4.89
C ILE A 114 2.16 15.09 5.09
N GLN A 115 2.20 15.64 6.29
CA GLN A 115 3.17 16.63 6.72
C GLN A 115 4.30 15.94 7.47
N ILE A 116 5.52 16.12 6.98
CA ILE A 116 6.74 15.58 7.59
C ILE A 116 7.55 16.75 8.06
N LYS A 117 7.81 16.78 9.36
CA LYS A 117 8.72 17.75 9.97
C LYS A 117 10.14 17.21 9.85
N LEU A 118 11.01 17.97 9.17
CA LEU A 118 12.40 17.59 9.03
C LEU A 118 13.12 17.79 10.38
N LEU A 119 13.98 16.85 10.69
CA LEU A 119 14.87 16.93 11.84
C LEU A 119 16.16 17.65 11.42
N PRO A 120 16.83 18.38 12.34
CA PRO A 120 18.08 19.05 12.01
C PRO A 120 19.12 18.03 11.56
N ALA A 121 19.90 18.40 10.53
CA ALA A 121 20.93 17.55 9.97
C ALA A 121 21.90 17.03 11.03
N THR A 122 22.18 15.73 10.98
CA THR A 122 22.97 15.04 12.00
C THR A 122 24.48 15.14 11.71
N SER A 123 24.86 15.37 10.46
CA SER A 123 26.25 15.45 10.03
C SER A 123 26.48 16.69 9.15
N PRO A 124 27.66 17.30 9.20
CA PRO A 124 27.99 18.42 8.33
C PRO A 124 27.99 18.05 6.83
N ASP A 125 28.10 16.76 6.50
CA ASP A 125 28.00 16.23 5.14
C ASP A 125 26.56 15.97 4.70
N GLU A 126 25.58 16.02 5.62
CA GLU A 126 24.17 15.96 5.29
C GLU A 126 23.75 17.35 4.77
N ALA A 127 23.79 17.52 3.47
CA ALA A 127 23.19 18.66 2.81
C ALA A 127 21.67 18.58 3.06
N GLY A 128 21.20 19.24 4.10
CA GLY A 128 19.78 19.28 4.42
C GLY A 128 18.94 19.72 3.22
N VAL A 129 17.67 19.40 3.21
CA VAL A 129 16.73 19.87 2.17
C VAL A 129 16.73 21.40 2.20
N GLY A 130 17.54 22.01 1.32
CA GLY A 130 17.63 23.46 1.18
C GLY A 130 16.56 24.01 0.22
N SER A 131 16.35 25.32 0.27
CA SER A 131 15.38 26.01 -0.62
C SER A 131 15.73 25.91 -2.12
N GLY A 132 16.92 25.39 -2.48
CA GLY A 132 17.36 25.19 -3.86
C GLY A 132 17.39 23.71 -4.31
N THR A 133 17.02 22.77 -3.45
CA THR A 133 17.04 21.35 -3.79
C THR A 133 15.85 21.02 -4.70
N ASP A 134 16.10 20.35 -5.82
CA ASP A 134 15.01 19.89 -6.69
C ASP A 134 14.22 18.79 -5.97
N LEU A 135 12.97 19.10 -5.65
CA LEU A 135 12.07 18.18 -4.94
C LEU A 135 11.84 16.87 -5.71
N LYS A 136 12.02 16.87 -7.02
CA LYS A 136 11.84 15.68 -7.85
C LYS A 136 12.94 14.63 -7.64
N THR A 137 14.11 15.04 -7.18
CA THR A 137 15.20 14.13 -6.85
C THR A 137 15.13 13.57 -5.44
N ILE A 138 14.18 14.07 -4.64
CA ILE A 138 14.01 13.63 -3.26
C ILE A 138 13.01 12.47 -3.21
N LEU A 139 13.42 11.39 -2.55
CA LEU A 139 12.58 10.24 -2.24
C LEU A 139 12.38 10.15 -0.72
N VAL A 140 11.14 10.09 -0.30
CA VAL A 140 10.80 9.88 1.12
C VAL A 140 10.42 8.44 1.34
N ARG A 141 11.10 7.77 2.28
CA ARG A 141 10.87 6.37 2.61
C ARG A 141 10.51 6.21 4.09
N PRO A 142 9.56 5.31 4.43
CA PRO A 142 9.21 5.01 5.82
C PRO A 142 10.26 4.13 6.51
N VAL A 143 11.37 3.84 5.85
CA VAL A 143 12.46 3.02 6.37
C VAL A 143 13.70 3.89 6.55
N VAL A 144 14.27 3.84 7.74
CA VAL A 144 15.47 4.59 8.12
C VAL A 144 16.57 3.63 8.53
N PRO A 145 17.82 3.83 8.10
CA PRO A 145 18.96 3.03 8.57
C PRO A 145 19.13 3.17 10.09
N LEU A 146 19.38 2.05 10.77
CA LEU A 146 19.57 2.02 12.22
C LEU A 146 20.73 2.92 12.67
N SER A 147 21.80 2.99 11.87
CA SER A 147 22.95 3.85 12.13
C SER A 147 22.58 5.33 12.22
N ALA A 148 21.67 5.80 11.36
CA ALA A 148 21.20 7.18 11.36
C ALA A 148 20.37 7.50 12.62
N LEU A 149 19.55 6.55 13.07
CA LEU A 149 18.76 6.69 14.31
C LEU A 149 19.67 6.71 15.54
N GLN A 150 20.71 5.89 15.60
CA GLN A 150 21.69 5.85 16.70
C GLN A 150 22.48 7.15 16.79
N ALA A 151 22.94 7.70 15.67
CA ALA A 151 23.65 8.97 15.62
C ALA A 151 22.79 10.11 16.20
N GLN A 152 21.49 10.09 15.94
CA GLN A 152 20.58 11.11 16.47
C GLN A 152 20.28 10.94 17.96
N SER A 153 20.20 9.70 18.46
CA SER A 153 19.97 9.46 19.89
C SER A 153 21.14 9.92 20.78
N MET A 154 22.38 9.75 20.31
CA MET A 154 23.59 10.19 21.01
C MET A 154 23.71 11.72 21.14
N ARG A 155 23.04 12.47 20.26
CA ARG A 155 23.08 13.94 20.29
C ARG A 155 22.05 14.54 21.25
N ASN A 156 20.99 13.80 21.55
CA ASN A 156 19.92 14.26 22.45
C ASN A 156 20.15 13.84 23.90
N SER A 157 21.26 13.16 24.23
CA SER A 157 21.72 12.77 25.53
C SER A 157 22.78 13.75 26.05
#